data_dd1996e1276cbf4829955751f68a0e8a
#
_entry.id   dd1996e1276cbf4829955751f68a0e8a
#
_cell.length_a   1.000
_cell.length_b   1.000
_cell.length_c   1.000
_cell.angle_alpha   90.00
_cell.angle_beta   90.00
_cell.angle_gamma   90.00
#
_symmetry.space_group_name_H-M   'P 1'
#
loop_
_entity.id
_entity.type
_entity.pdbx_description
1 polymer ?
#
loop_
_entity_poly.entity_id
_entity_poly.type
_entity_poly.pdbx_seq_one_letter_code
_entity_poly.pdbx_strand_id
1 'polypeptide(L)'
;MSDNKLSTKEILALKAQAHHLHPVVMVGQQGLTDSVIKETDAALTAHELIKVRVFGDDRAERIEICNALCETLGAQLVQHIGKLLVLW
;
A
#
# COMPACT_ATOMS: atom_id res chain seq x y z
N MET A 1 -19.31 4.64 -10.09
CA MET A 1 -18.89 4.26 -10.52
C MET A 1 -17.66 3.90 -10.38
N SER A 2 -17.17 3.40 -10.30
CA SER A 2 -16.13 2.96 -10.05
C SER A 2 -15.13 3.19 -10.81
N ASP A 3 -15.05 4.21 -11.16
CA ASP A 3 -14.15 4.53 -12.02
C ASP A 3 -12.84 4.74 -11.52
N ASN A 4 -12.57 4.57 -10.26
CA ASN A 4 -11.24 4.75 -9.71
C ASN A 4 -10.38 3.54 -9.88
N LYS A 5 -10.86 2.50 -10.50
CA LYS A 5 -10.05 1.33 -10.73
C LYS A 5 -8.97 1.60 -11.74
N LEU A 6 -7.75 1.22 -11.42
CA LEU A 6 -6.63 1.36 -12.34
C LEU A 6 -6.73 0.33 -13.47
N SER A 7 -6.39 0.74 -14.67
CA SER A 7 -6.33 -0.17 -15.79
C SER A 7 -5.04 -0.99 -15.71
N THR A 8 -4.97 -2.08 -16.46
CA THR A 8 -3.75 -2.90 -16.51
C THR A 8 -2.55 -2.07 -16.94
N LYS A 9 -2.74 -1.19 -17.89
CA LYS A 9 -1.67 -0.34 -18.39
C LYS A 9 -1.18 0.62 -17.32
N GLU A 10 -2.10 1.19 -16.55
CA GLU A 10 -1.74 2.08 -15.47
C GLU A 10 -1.00 1.33 -14.36
N ILE A 11 -1.45 0.13 -14.03
CA ILE A 11 -0.78 -0.69 -13.03
C ILE A 11 0.65 -1.00 -13.43
N LEU A 12 0.87 -1.35 -14.70
CA LEU A 12 2.21 -1.64 -15.19
C LEU A 12 3.13 -0.42 -15.07
N ALA A 13 2.61 0.75 -15.41
CA ALA A 13 3.39 1.98 -15.31
C ALA A 13 3.74 2.28 -13.85
N LEU A 14 2.78 2.09 -12.94
CA LEU A 14 3.01 2.34 -11.52
C LEU A 14 3.99 1.34 -10.93
N LYS A 15 3.93 0.08 -11.35
CA LYS A 15 4.91 -0.92 -10.92
C LYS A 15 6.32 -0.51 -11.32
N ALA A 16 6.48 -0.01 -12.54
CA ALA A 16 7.79 0.43 -13.02
C ALA A 16 8.31 1.58 -12.17
N GLN A 17 7.45 2.55 -11.87
CA GLN A 17 7.83 3.67 -11.04
C GLN A 17 8.19 3.23 -9.62
N ALA A 18 7.49 2.24 -9.10
CA ALA A 18 7.69 1.78 -7.74
C ALA A 18 9.04 1.10 -7.54
N HIS A 19 9.67 0.61 -8.60
CA HIS A 19 10.98 -0.03 -8.48
C HIS A 19 12.03 0.89 -7.86
N HIS A 20 11.87 2.18 -8.00
CA HIS A 20 12.83 3.14 -7.48
C HIS A 20 12.46 3.69 -6.11
N LEU A 21 11.34 3.27 -5.57
CA LEU A 21 10.87 3.80 -4.30
C LEU A 21 11.36 2.96 -3.14
N HIS A 22 11.56 3.61 -2.00
CA HIS A 22 11.84 2.94 -0.74
C HIS A 22 10.57 2.95 0.10
N PRO A 23 10.38 1.98 1.00
CA PRO A 23 9.22 2.00 1.89
C PRO A 23 9.23 3.25 2.74
N VAL A 24 8.09 3.94 2.81
CA VAL A 24 7.96 5.14 3.62
C VAL A 24 7.08 4.92 4.84
N VAL A 25 6.39 3.78 4.91
CA VAL A 25 5.57 3.41 6.05
C VAL A 25 5.92 1.98 6.42
N MET A 26 5.99 1.70 7.73
CA MET A 26 6.26 0.36 8.21
C MET A 26 5.15 -0.07 9.16
N VAL A 27 4.58 -1.25 8.92
CA VAL A 27 3.57 -1.82 9.79
C VAL A 27 4.26 -2.88 10.64
N GLY A 28 4.35 -2.62 11.95
CA GLY A 28 5.04 -3.52 12.86
C GLY A 28 4.13 -4.61 13.43
N GLN A 29 4.59 -5.22 14.51
CA GLN A 29 3.87 -6.33 15.14
C GLN A 29 2.48 -5.96 15.64
N GLN A 30 2.27 -4.72 15.96
CA GLN A 30 0.96 -4.28 16.44
C GLN A 30 -0.07 -4.16 15.32
N GLY A 31 0.38 -4.34 14.09
CA GLY A 31 -0.52 -4.31 12.96
C GLY A 31 -0.99 -2.92 12.61
N LEU A 32 -2.26 -2.84 12.23
CA LEU A 32 -2.81 -1.60 11.72
C LEU A 32 -3.29 -0.72 12.88
N THR A 33 -2.46 0.22 13.28
CA THR A 33 -2.79 1.17 14.35
C THR A 33 -3.24 2.49 13.72
N ASP A 34 -3.83 3.37 14.54
CA ASP A 34 -4.22 4.69 14.08
C ASP A 34 -3.03 5.47 13.55
N SER A 35 -1.87 5.31 14.18
CA SER A 35 -0.65 5.98 13.73
C SER A 35 -0.26 5.53 12.33
N VAL A 36 -0.33 4.23 12.06
CA VAL A 36 0.00 3.68 10.75
C VAL A 36 -0.97 4.20 9.70
N ILE A 37 -2.25 4.24 10.03
CA ILE A 37 -3.26 4.76 9.10
C ILE A 37 -2.99 6.21 8.76
N LYS A 38 -2.70 7.02 9.76
CA LYS A 38 -2.40 8.44 9.55
C LYS A 38 -1.13 8.63 8.74
N GLU A 39 -0.10 7.86 9.02
CA GLU A 39 1.16 7.93 8.28
C GLU A 39 0.96 7.55 6.83
N THR A 40 0.19 6.50 6.59
CA THR A 40 -0.06 6.04 5.23
C THR A 40 -0.87 7.08 4.45
N ASP A 41 -1.87 7.67 5.10
CA ASP A 41 -2.67 8.71 4.48
C ASP A 41 -1.81 9.92 4.10
N ALA A 42 -0.96 10.35 5.00
CA ALA A 42 -0.06 11.48 4.75
C ALA A 42 0.90 11.17 3.61
N ALA A 43 1.44 9.95 3.57
CA ALA A 43 2.36 9.55 2.53
C ALA A 43 1.67 9.50 1.17
N LEU A 44 0.47 8.95 1.11
CA LEU A 44 -0.30 8.91 -0.13
C LEU A 44 -0.65 10.30 -0.63
N THR A 45 -0.99 11.19 0.29
CA THR A 45 -1.30 12.58 -0.07
C THR A 45 -0.07 13.29 -0.62
N ALA A 46 1.09 13.03 -0.04
CA ALA A 46 2.31 13.70 -0.45
C ALA A 46 2.93 13.13 -1.72
N HIS A 47 2.86 11.81 -1.89
CA HIS A 47 3.59 11.13 -2.97
C HIS A 47 2.73 10.40 -3.98
N GLU A 48 1.48 10.17 -3.67
CA GLU A 48 0.53 9.43 -4.48
C GLU A 48 0.88 7.94 -4.62
N LEU A 49 2.09 7.60 -4.97
CA LEU A 49 2.54 6.22 -5.09
C LEU A 49 3.55 5.94 -3.98
N ILE A 50 3.26 4.96 -3.14
CA ILE A 50 4.13 4.65 -2.00
C ILE A 50 4.33 3.15 -1.84
N LYS A 51 5.40 2.81 -1.11
CA LYS A 51 5.62 1.45 -0.65
C LYS A 51 5.43 1.39 0.85
N VAL A 52 4.77 0.32 1.30
CA VAL A 52 4.55 0.06 2.71
C VAL A 52 5.16 -1.30 3.03
N ARG A 53 5.99 -1.35 4.05
CA ARG A 53 6.58 -2.62 4.49
C ARG A 53 5.78 -3.17 5.65
N VAL A 54 5.38 -4.43 5.56
CA VAL A 54 4.60 -5.08 6.60
C VAL A 54 5.43 -6.20 7.21
N PHE A 55 5.67 -6.13 8.52
CA PHE A 55 6.41 -7.18 9.21
C PHE A 55 5.52 -8.39 9.41
N GLY A 56 6.15 -9.54 9.56
CA GLY A 56 5.45 -10.78 9.81
C GLY A 56 5.57 -11.73 8.63
N ASP A 57 5.47 -13.02 8.93
CA ASP A 57 5.64 -14.04 7.91
C ASP A 57 4.31 -14.56 7.38
N ASP A 58 3.20 -14.14 7.95
CA ASP A 58 1.89 -14.63 7.57
C ASP A 58 1.33 -13.81 6.41
N ARG A 59 1.31 -14.41 5.24
CA ARG A 59 0.81 -13.74 4.04
C ARG A 59 -0.67 -13.35 4.16
N ALA A 60 -1.47 -14.21 4.79
CA ALA A 60 -2.89 -13.91 4.95
C ALA A 60 -3.10 -12.65 5.79
N GLU A 61 -2.29 -12.49 6.83
CA GLU A 61 -2.34 -11.32 7.68
C GLU A 61 -1.95 -10.06 6.90
N ARG A 62 -0.93 -10.16 6.06
CA ARG A 62 -0.51 -9.02 5.24
C ARG A 62 -1.60 -8.61 4.26
N ILE A 63 -2.30 -9.59 3.70
CA ILE A 63 -3.40 -9.32 2.78
C ILE A 63 -4.53 -8.59 3.50
N GLU A 64 -4.85 -9.04 4.72
CA GLU A 64 -5.89 -8.37 5.53
C GLU A 64 -5.52 -6.93 5.85
N ILE A 65 -4.28 -6.69 6.23
CA ILE A 65 -3.80 -5.35 6.51
C ILE A 65 -3.89 -4.47 5.28
N CYS A 66 -3.49 -5.01 4.14
CA CYS A 66 -3.55 -4.31 2.87
C CYS A 66 -4.99 -3.91 2.53
N ASN A 67 -5.90 -4.87 2.64
CA ASN A 67 -7.30 -4.60 2.33
C ASN A 67 -7.89 -3.54 3.26
N ALA A 68 -7.56 -3.62 4.54
CA ALA A 68 -8.05 -2.65 5.50
C ALA A 68 -7.51 -1.24 5.22
N LEU A 69 -6.23 -1.14 4.89
CA LEU A 69 -5.64 0.16 4.54
C LEU A 69 -6.28 0.74 3.29
N CYS A 70 -6.42 -0.08 2.26
CA CYS A 70 -6.98 0.40 1.00
C CYS A 70 -8.43 0.83 1.17
N GLU A 71 -9.19 0.07 1.95
CA GLU A 71 -10.58 0.39 2.19
C GLU A 71 -10.73 1.67 3.00
N THR A 72 -9.93 1.81 4.04
CA THR A 72 -10.00 2.97 4.92
C THR A 72 -9.58 4.25 4.22
N LEU A 73 -8.56 4.18 3.37
CA LEU A 73 -7.98 5.37 2.75
C LEU A 73 -8.41 5.58 1.30
N GLY A 74 -9.20 4.68 0.76
CA GLY A 74 -9.59 4.81 -0.64
C GLY A 74 -8.43 4.58 -1.59
N ALA A 75 -7.43 3.80 -1.16
CA ALA A 75 -6.26 3.54 -1.96
C ALA A 75 -6.42 2.24 -2.74
N GLN A 76 -5.57 2.03 -3.72
CA GLN A 76 -5.58 0.82 -4.51
C GLN A 76 -4.25 0.10 -4.40
N LEU A 77 -4.31 -1.22 -4.34
CA LEU A 77 -3.11 -2.04 -4.32
C LEU A 77 -2.60 -2.18 -5.75
N VAL A 78 -1.37 -1.74 -5.97
CA VAL A 78 -0.71 -1.87 -7.27
C VAL A 78 0.04 -3.19 -7.34
N GLN A 79 0.72 -3.55 -6.26
CA GLN A 79 1.50 -4.78 -6.23
C GLN A 79 1.78 -5.21 -4.79
N HIS A 80 1.83 -6.51 -4.56
CA HIS A 80 2.19 -7.07 -3.27
C HIS A 80 3.37 -8.01 -3.53
N ILE A 81 4.56 -7.62 -3.08
CA ILE A 81 5.77 -8.41 -3.29
C ILE A 81 6.37 -8.73 -1.94
N GLY A 82 6.32 -10.00 -1.53
CA GLY A 82 6.85 -10.39 -0.23
C GLY A 82 6.22 -9.57 0.88
N LYS A 83 7.02 -8.84 1.60
CA LYS A 83 6.54 -8.02 2.71
C LYS A 83 6.28 -6.56 2.31
N LEU A 84 6.32 -6.26 1.02
CA LEU A 84 6.11 -4.91 0.53
C LEU A 84 4.77 -4.78 -0.18
N LEU A 85 4.07 -3.69 0.11
CA LEU A 85 2.84 -3.33 -0.59
C LEU A 85 3.11 -2.05 -1.35
N VAL A 86 2.67 -2.01 -2.61
CA VAL A 86 2.74 -0.78 -3.41
C VAL A 86 1.32 -0.26 -3.51
N LEU A 87 1.10 0.94 -2.99
CA LEU A 87 -0.23 1.55 -2.93
C LEU A 87 -0.27 2.84 -3.73
N TRP A 88 -1.46 3.09 -4.29
CA TRP A 88 -1.71 4.30 -5.09
C TRP A 88 -2.91 5.06 -4.57
#